data_f3bf0e110491ef424f5e3abb6f252f38
#
_entry.id   f3bf0e110491ef424f5e3abb6f252f38
#
_cell.length_a   1.000
_cell.length_b   1.000
_cell.length_c   1.000
_cell.angle_alpha   90.00
_cell.angle_beta   90.00
_cell.angle_gamma   90.00
#
_symmetry.space_group_name_H-M   'P 1'
#
loop_
_entity.id
_entity.type
_entity.pdbx_description
1 polymer ?
#
loop_
_entity_poly.entity_id
_entity_poly.type
_entity_poly.pdbx_seq_one_letter_code
_entity_poly.pdbx_strand_id
1 'polypeptide(L)'
;MKKRKIGNLTVSEIGMGCMGFSHGYGKVPETSYSIAAIRAAHDYGCAFFDTAETYGREQFYRGHNEEIVGRAVEGFRKDIVLATKLHISTEEYDPEGDIYNVLLRHLTASMRRLRTDYVDLYYLHRFNEAIPIEKIAESMGRLIREGKIRGWGLSQVDVSILSKAHEITPVTAVQNLYSMVERDCEKEIFPYCIEHHIGVVPFSPLASGLL
;
A
#
# COMPACT_ATOMS: atom_id res chain seq x y z
N MET A 1 17.80 11.57 -3.03
CA MET A 1 16.53 12.25 -2.64
C MET A 1 16.51 12.55 -1.15
N LYS A 2 15.76 13.58 -0.71
CA LYS A 2 15.54 13.83 0.72
C LYS A 2 14.73 12.69 1.32
N LYS A 3 14.87 12.49 2.64
CA LYS A 3 14.12 11.46 3.37
C LYS A 3 12.97 12.08 4.18
N ARG A 4 11.87 11.36 4.31
CA ARG A 4 10.69 11.71 5.10
C ARG A 4 10.33 10.58 6.05
N LYS A 5 9.60 10.90 7.11
CA LYS A 5 8.98 9.90 8.00
C LYS A 5 7.53 9.70 7.62
N ILE A 6 7.11 8.45 7.55
CA ILE A 6 5.70 8.02 7.54
C ILE A 6 5.53 7.04 8.70
N GLY A 7 4.94 7.51 9.79
CA GLY A 7 4.94 6.78 11.04
C GLY A 7 6.37 6.38 11.46
N ASN A 8 6.60 5.10 11.69
CA ASN A 8 7.89 4.52 12.07
C ASN A 8 8.85 4.27 10.87
N LEU A 9 8.39 4.43 9.64
CA LEU A 9 9.17 4.16 8.44
C LEU A 9 9.88 5.41 7.93
N THR A 10 11.06 5.22 7.32
CA THR A 10 11.81 6.29 6.65
C THR A 10 11.84 6.03 5.17
N VAL A 11 11.28 6.94 4.38
CA VAL A 11 11.12 6.83 2.93
C VAL A 11 11.81 7.97 2.19
N SER A 12 12.06 7.81 0.89
CA SER A 12 12.33 8.95 0.02
C SER A 12 11.11 9.85 -0.09
N GLU A 13 11.30 11.16 -0.22
CA GLU A 13 10.20 12.13 -0.31
C GLU A 13 9.30 11.93 -1.54
N ILE A 14 9.83 11.28 -2.58
CA ILE A 14 9.09 10.82 -3.75
C ILE A 14 9.12 9.29 -3.73
N GLY A 15 7.95 8.68 -3.80
CA GLY A 15 7.78 7.24 -3.97
C GLY A 15 7.37 6.90 -5.39
N MET A 16 7.63 5.67 -5.82
CA MET A 16 7.22 5.16 -7.11
C MET A 16 5.99 4.29 -6.98
N GLY A 17 4.85 4.75 -7.52
CA GLY A 17 3.67 3.91 -7.72
C GLY A 17 3.87 3.01 -8.94
N CYS A 18 3.73 1.70 -8.76
CA CYS A 18 4.00 0.71 -9.80
C CYS A 18 2.75 0.31 -10.60
N MET A 19 1.57 0.83 -10.29
CA MET A 19 0.31 0.46 -10.94
C MET A 19 0.38 0.49 -12.47
N GLY A 20 0.99 1.52 -13.04
CA GLY A 20 1.08 1.72 -14.49
C GLY A 20 1.85 0.63 -15.26
N PHE A 21 2.57 -0.26 -14.55
CA PHE A 21 3.25 -1.41 -15.17
C PHE A 21 2.33 -2.60 -15.43
N SER A 22 1.06 -2.53 -15.03
CA SER A 22 0.09 -3.60 -15.23
C SER A 22 -1.32 -3.10 -15.52
N HIS A 23 -1.58 -1.79 -15.34
CA HIS A 23 -2.94 -1.27 -15.35
C HIS A 23 -2.95 0.27 -15.41
N GLY A 24 -3.97 0.86 -15.97
CA GLY A 24 -4.39 2.22 -15.71
C GLY A 24 -4.24 3.21 -16.87
N TYR A 25 -3.05 3.41 -17.44
CA TYR A 25 -2.82 4.54 -18.35
C TYR A 25 -2.33 4.06 -19.72
N GLY A 26 -3.28 3.65 -20.58
CA GLY A 26 -2.97 3.25 -21.95
C GLY A 26 -2.31 1.88 -22.05
N LYS A 27 -1.42 1.70 -23.02
CA LYS A 27 -0.75 0.41 -23.28
C LYS A 27 0.22 0.09 -22.13
N VAL A 28 0.05 -1.09 -21.55
CA VAL A 28 0.98 -1.62 -20.54
C VAL A 28 2.35 -1.86 -21.19
N PRO A 29 3.44 -1.36 -20.58
CA PRO A 29 4.78 -1.57 -21.11
C PRO A 29 5.24 -3.02 -20.97
N GLU A 30 6.25 -3.41 -21.74
CA GLU A 30 6.89 -4.70 -21.59
C GLU A 30 7.48 -4.91 -20.20
N THR A 31 7.41 -6.13 -19.68
CA THR A 31 7.91 -6.46 -18.33
C THR A 31 9.38 -6.08 -18.14
N SER A 32 10.21 -6.27 -19.15
CA SER A 32 11.63 -5.88 -19.11
C SER A 32 11.84 -4.39 -18.92
N TYR A 33 11.03 -3.57 -19.59
CA TYR A 33 11.02 -2.12 -19.41
C TYR A 33 10.58 -1.73 -18.01
N SER A 34 9.51 -2.35 -17.51
CA SER A 34 8.98 -2.09 -16.16
C SER A 34 10.02 -2.37 -15.07
N ILE A 35 10.72 -3.51 -15.18
CA ILE A 35 11.82 -3.87 -14.28
C ILE A 35 12.97 -2.86 -14.37
N ALA A 36 13.37 -2.46 -15.58
CA ALA A 36 14.44 -1.48 -15.77
C ALA A 36 14.06 -0.10 -15.19
N ALA A 37 12.79 0.33 -15.35
CA ALA A 37 12.31 1.59 -14.81
C ALA A 37 12.31 1.61 -13.27
N ILE A 38 11.90 0.51 -12.60
CA ILE A 38 11.95 0.39 -11.14
C ILE A 38 13.40 0.44 -10.64
N ARG A 39 14.33 -0.26 -11.30
CA ARG A 39 15.76 -0.25 -10.95
C ARG A 39 16.36 1.13 -11.14
N ALA A 40 16.08 1.78 -12.25
CA ALA A 40 16.54 3.15 -12.49
C ALA A 40 16.01 4.13 -11.43
N ALA A 41 14.74 4.02 -11.02
CA ALA A 41 14.21 4.84 -9.95
C ALA A 41 15.00 4.66 -8.63
N HIS A 42 15.35 3.40 -8.28
CA HIS A 42 16.21 3.13 -7.13
C HIS A 42 17.59 3.77 -7.28
N ASP A 43 18.24 3.63 -8.44
CA ASP A 43 19.55 4.23 -8.72
C ASP A 43 19.54 5.75 -8.60
N TYR A 44 18.41 6.40 -8.91
CA TYR A 44 18.17 7.83 -8.67
C TYR A 44 17.78 8.16 -7.21
N GLY A 45 17.79 7.18 -6.30
CA GLY A 45 17.59 7.36 -4.88
C GLY A 45 16.13 7.26 -4.41
N CYS A 46 15.21 6.72 -5.24
CA CYS A 46 13.88 6.34 -4.79
C CYS A 46 14.00 5.11 -3.86
N ALA A 47 13.49 5.24 -2.64
CA ALA A 47 13.51 4.19 -1.63
C ALA A 47 12.11 3.82 -1.12
N PHE A 48 11.06 4.22 -1.85
CA PHE A 48 9.68 3.86 -1.55
C PHE A 48 8.95 3.40 -2.80
N PHE A 49 8.53 2.14 -2.81
CA PHE A 49 7.84 1.52 -3.94
C PHE A 49 6.48 0.98 -3.49
N ASP A 50 5.45 1.28 -4.28
CA ASP A 50 4.05 0.95 -3.96
C ASP A 50 3.43 0.11 -5.08
N THR A 51 2.84 -1.02 -4.69
CA THR A 51 2.09 -1.93 -5.56
C THR A 51 0.78 -2.35 -4.90
N ALA A 52 0.06 -3.31 -5.48
CA ALA A 52 -1.10 -3.97 -4.89
C ALA A 52 -1.34 -5.34 -5.54
N GLU A 53 -1.90 -6.28 -4.79
CA GLU A 53 -2.25 -7.62 -5.29
C GLU A 53 -3.28 -7.59 -6.42
N THR A 54 -4.13 -6.54 -6.48
CA THR A 54 -5.18 -6.40 -7.49
C THR A 54 -4.71 -5.74 -8.77
N TYR A 55 -3.52 -5.14 -8.80
CA TYR A 55 -3.05 -4.45 -10.00
C TYR A 55 -2.77 -5.44 -11.14
N GLY A 56 -3.42 -5.20 -12.27
CA GLY A 56 -3.31 -6.02 -13.46
C GLY A 56 -4.28 -7.20 -13.53
N ARG A 57 -5.15 -7.41 -12.52
CA ARG A 57 -6.08 -8.57 -12.49
C ARG A 57 -7.01 -8.64 -13.70
N GLU A 58 -7.38 -7.50 -14.27
CA GLU A 58 -8.34 -7.41 -15.37
C GLU A 58 -7.71 -7.69 -16.75
N GLN A 59 -6.43 -7.32 -16.92
CA GLN A 59 -5.70 -7.49 -18.18
C GLN A 59 -4.81 -8.74 -18.20
N PHE A 60 -4.41 -9.22 -17.02
CA PHE A 60 -3.51 -10.36 -16.84
C PHE A 60 -4.08 -11.33 -15.78
N TYR A 61 -3.66 -11.15 -14.51
CA TYR A 61 -4.11 -11.93 -13.35
C TYR A 61 -3.79 -11.20 -12.05
N ARG A 62 -4.44 -11.60 -10.96
CA ARG A 62 -4.19 -11.06 -9.61
C ARG A 62 -2.73 -11.33 -9.20
N GLY A 63 -1.99 -10.28 -8.89
CA GLY A 63 -0.59 -10.35 -8.47
C GLY A 63 0.44 -10.14 -9.58
N HIS A 64 0.02 -9.96 -10.83
CA HIS A 64 0.94 -9.68 -11.96
C HIS A 64 1.89 -8.51 -11.66
N ASN A 65 1.38 -7.42 -11.07
CA ASN A 65 2.20 -6.26 -10.73
C ASN A 65 3.21 -6.57 -9.62
N GLU A 66 2.79 -7.31 -8.58
CA GLU A 66 3.68 -7.73 -7.50
C GLU A 66 4.82 -8.62 -8.00
N GLU A 67 4.60 -9.48 -9.01
CA GLU A 67 5.65 -10.29 -9.61
C GLU A 67 6.68 -9.45 -10.35
N ILE A 68 6.24 -8.40 -11.08
CA ILE A 68 7.14 -7.45 -11.74
C ILE A 68 8.00 -6.73 -10.69
N VAL A 69 7.35 -6.19 -9.66
CA VAL A 69 8.03 -5.46 -8.58
C VAL A 69 9.01 -6.39 -7.84
N GLY A 70 8.59 -7.59 -7.47
CA GLY A 70 9.44 -8.58 -6.79
C GLY A 70 10.71 -8.91 -7.58
N ARG A 71 10.60 -9.10 -8.90
CA ARG A 71 11.76 -9.32 -9.79
C ARG A 71 12.65 -8.08 -9.91
N ALA A 72 12.06 -6.90 -9.87
CA ALA A 72 12.81 -5.66 -10.00
C ALA A 72 13.66 -5.36 -8.76
N VAL A 73 13.09 -5.57 -7.55
CA VAL A 73 13.72 -5.20 -6.27
C VAL A 73 14.68 -6.26 -5.73
N GLU A 74 14.82 -7.39 -6.42
CA GLU A 74 15.68 -8.50 -6.06
C GLU A 74 17.14 -8.06 -5.91
N GLY A 75 17.80 -7.73 -5.10
CA GLY A 75 19.17 -7.22 -4.95
C GLY A 75 19.27 -5.97 -4.09
N PHE A 76 18.19 -5.20 -3.99
CA PHE A 76 18.13 -4.01 -3.14
C PHE A 76 16.89 -3.95 -2.22
N ARG A 77 16.19 -5.08 -2.04
CA ARG A 77 14.98 -5.19 -1.19
C ARG A 77 15.17 -4.61 0.21
N LYS A 78 16.37 -4.75 0.80
CA LYS A 78 16.69 -4.29 2.16
C LYS A 78 16.89 -2.78 2.26
N ASP A 79 17.13 -2.12 1.14
CA ASP A 79 17.45 -0.69 1.07
C ASP A 79 16.21 0.18 0.87
N ILE A 80 15.03 -0.45 0.70
CA ILE A 80 13.78 0.20 0.36
C ILE A 80 12.67 -0.08 1.37
N VAL A 81 11.66 0.77 1.34
CA VAL A 81 10.34 0.53 1.90
C VAL A 81 9.43 0.03 0.77
N LEU A 82 8.94 -1.18 0.91
CA LEU A 82 8.05 -1.82 -0.05
C LEU A 82 6.63 -1.87 0.51
N ALA A 83 5.70 -1.25 -0.19
CA ALA A 83 4.28 -1.26 0.14
C ALA A 83 3.49 -2.12 -0.84
N THR A 84 2.54 -2.88 -0.31
CA THR A 84 1.49 -3.53 -1.11
C THR A 84 0.15 -3.45 -0.40
N LYS A 85 -0.92 -3.86 -1.09
CA LYS A 85 -2.29 -3.68 -0.60
C LYS A 85 -3.10 -4.96 -0.82
N LEU A 86 -3.95 -5.30 0.16
CA LEU A 86 -4.94 -6.35 0.02
C LEU A 86 -6.34 -5.76 -0.23
N HIS A 87 -7.16 -6.54 -0.89
CA HIS A 87 -8.59 -6.27 -1.00
C HIS A 87 -9.37 -7.51 -0.56
N ILE A 88 -10.24 -7.35 0.44
CA ILE A 88 -11.07 -8.43 0.97
C ILE A 88 -12.48 -8.25 0.42
N SER A 89 -12.97 -9.24 -0.30
CA SER A 89 -14.35 -9.25 -0.77
C SER A 89 -15.32 -9.70 0.34
N THR A 90 -16.61 -9.43 0.16
CA THR A 90 -17.64 -9.85 1.13
C THR A 90 -17.72 -11.38 1.24
N GLU A 91 -17.48 -12.09 0.12
CA GLU A 91 -17.51 -13.55 0.07
C GLU A 91 -16.34 -14.20 0.83
N GLU A 92 -15.24 -13.46 1.04
CA GLU A 92 -14.09 -13.95 1.81
C GLU A 92 -14.25 -13.72 3.31
N TYR A 93 -15.26 -12.94 3.72
CA TYR A 93 -15.51 -12.64 5.12
C TYR A 93 -16.53 -13.62 5.73
N ASP A 94 -16.09 -14.34 6.74
CA ASP A 94 -16.93 -15.14 7.61
C ASP A 94 -17.05 -14.42 8.97
N PRO A 95 -18.26 -13.97 9.39
CA PRO A 95 -18.45 -13.30 10.68
C PRO A 95 -18.04 -14.13 11.89
N GLU A 96 -18.15 -15.47 11.80
CA GLU A 96 -17.77 -16.42 12.86
C GLU A 96 -16.31 -16.87 12.72
N GLY A 97 -15.66 -16.55 11.60
CA GLY A 97 -14.28 -16.92 11.30
C GLY A 97 -13.26 -15.91 11.83
N ASP A 98 -11.99 -16.35 11.85
CA ASP A 98 -10.88 -15.47 12.17
C ASP A 98 -10.41 -14.73 10.90
N ILE A 99 -10.74 -13.45 10.79
CA ILE A 99 -10.34 -12.58 9.66
C ILE A 99 -8.81 -12.53 9.50
N TYR A 100 -8.05 -12.74 10.57
CA TYR A 100 -6.59 -12.85 10.52
C TYR A 100 -6.12 -13.90 9.51
N ASN A 101 -6.77 -15.05 9.44
CA ASN A 101 -6.39 -16.10 8.49
C ASN A 101 -6.60 -15.65 7.03
N VAL A 102 -7.60 -14.81 6.75
CA VAL A 102 -7.82 -14.20 5.44
C VAL A 102 -6.66 -13.26 5.12
N LEU A 103 -6.34 -12.32 6.04
CA LEU A 103 -5.24 -11.38 5.86
C LEU A 103 -3.90 -12.09 5.66
N LEU A 104 -3.63 -13.12 6.48
CA LEU A 104 -2.39 -13.90 6.40
C LEU A 104 -2.26 -14.65 5.05
N ARG A 105 -3.35 -15.20 4.54
CA ARG A 105 -3.38 -15.86 3.23
C ARG A 105 -3.01 -14.88 2.11
N HIS A 106 -3.63 -13.69 2.09
CA HIS A 106 -3.33 -12.62 1.12
C HIS A 106 -1.88 -12.17 1.23
N LEU A 107 -1.43 -11.86 2.44
CA LEU A 107 -0.06 -11.41 2.69
C LEU A 107 0.96 -12.47 2.26
N THR A 108 0.73 -13.73 2.60
CA THR A 108 1.64 -14.84 2.22
C THR A 108 1.75 -14.96 0.71
N ALA A 109 0.62 -14.84 -0.01
CA ALA A 109 0.63 -14.85 -1.46
C ALA A 109 1.37 -13.64 -2.05
N SER A 110 1.17 -12.42 -1.48
CA SER A 110 1.89 -11.21 -1.85
C SER A 110 3.39 -11.34 -1.60
N MET A 111 3.82 -11.81 -0.43
CA MET A 111 5.23 -12.02 -0.10
C MET A 111 5.92 -12.98 -1.08
N ARG A 112 5.23 -14.05 -1.48
CA ARG A 112 5.76 -14.99 -2.49
C ARG A 112 5.99 -14.31 -3.84
N ARG A 113 5.03 -13.51 -4.34
CA ARG A 113 5.15 -12.76 -5.61
C ARG A 113 6.22 -11.69 -5.53
N LEU A 114 6.29 -10.99 -4.41
CA LEU A 114 7.28 -9.94 -4.12
C LEU A 114 8.69 -10.49 -3.78
N ARG A 115 8.83 -11.82 -3.66
CA ARG A 115 10.11 -12.51 -3.34
C ARG A 115 10.76 -11.99 -2.05
N THR A 116 9.96 -11.86 -1.00
CA THR A 116 10.36 -11.32 0.29
C THR A 116 9.65 -12.06 1.42
N ASP A 117 10.21 -12.06 2.59
CA ASP A 117 9.67 -12.68 3.81
C ASP A 117 8.93 -11.69 4.71
N TYR A 118 8.93 -10.40 4.34
CA TYR A 118 8.18 -9.34 5.03
C TYR A 118 7.77 -8.23 4.07
N VAL A 119 6.75 -7.45 4.47
CA VAL A 119 6.33 -6.21 3.79
C VAL A 119 6.54 -5.04 4.75
N ASP A 120 7.06 -3.91 4.25
CA ASP A 120 7.28 -2.76 5.13
C ASP A 120 5.98 -2.04 5.45
N LEU A 121 5.09 -1.89 4.48
CA LEU A 121 3.81 -1.20 4.66
C LEU A 121 2.69 -1.96 3.94
N TYR A 122 1.72 -2.44 4.70
CA TYR A 122 0.61 -3.24 4.19
C TYR A 122 -0.70 -2.50 4.32
N TYR A 123 -1.33 -2.17 3.20
CA TYR A 123 -2.56 -1.40 3.19
C TYR A 123 -3.80 -2.27 3.05
N LEU A 124 -4.89 -1.89 3.73
CA LEU A 124 -6.23 -2.22 3.29
C LEU A 124 -6.56 -1.31 2.09
N HIS A 125 -6.69 -1.90 0.90
CA HIS A 125 -6.79 -1.17 -0.37
C HIS A 125 -8.09 -0.38 -0.49
N ARG A 126 -9.20 -0.97 -0.04
CA ARG A 126 -10.52 -0.33 0.08
C ARG A 126 -11.22 -0.91 1.30
N PHE A 127 -11.88 -0.05 2.03
CA PHE A 127 -12.72 -0.48 3.13
C PHE A 127 -14.00 -1.16 2.58
N ASN A 128 -14.38 -2.27 3.21
CA ASN A 128 -15.62 -2.98 2.93
C ASN A 128 -16.49 -2.89 4.20
N GLU A 129 -17.61 -2.20 4.10
CA GLU A 129 -18.51 -1.93 5.23
C GLU A 129 -19.11 -3.20 5.87
N ALA A 130 -19.12 -4.32 5.13
CA ALA A 130 -19.54 -5.63 5.67
C ALA A 130 -18.54 -6.19 6.70
N ILE A 131 -17.30 -5.65 6.77
CA ILE A 131 -16.23 -6.15 7.63
C ILE A 131 -15.90 -5.10 8.69
N PRO A 132 -16.11 -5.35 9.99
CA PRO A 132 -15.75 -4.40 11.04
C PRO A 132 -14.27 -4.02 10.96
N ILE A 133 -14.00 -2.71 10.89
CA ILE A 133 -12.63 -2.19 10.78
C ILE A 133 -11.78 -2.58 11.99
N GLU A 134 -12.41 -2.73 13.13
CA GLU A 134 -11.78 -3.13 14.39
C GLU A 134 -11.13 -4.52 14.27
N LYS A 135 -11.83 -5.50 13.69
CA LYS A 135 -11.30 -6.84 13.45
C LYS A 135 -10.10 -6.83 12.48
N ILE A 136 -10.15 -5.96 11.47
CA ILE A 136 -9.03 -5.77 10.53
C ILE A 136 -7.84 -5.15 11.29
N ALA A 137 -8.06 -4.09 12.06
CA ALA A 137 -7.02 -3.40 12.82
C ALA A 137 -6.32 -4.32 13.84
N GLU A 138 -7.08 -5.14 14.57
CA GLU A 138 -6.54 -6.17 15.49
C GLU A 138 -5.65 -7.17 14.75
N SER A 139 -6.09 -7.63 13.57
CA SER A 139 -5.37 -8.58 12.74
C SER A 139 -4.08 -7.98 12.17
N MET A 140 -4.11 -6.71 11.74
CA MET A 140 -2.91 -5.98 11.31
C MET A 140 -1.91 -5.81 12.45
N GLY A 141 -2.40 -5.50 13.66
CA GLY A 141 -1.56 -5.46 14.86
C GLY A 141 -0.88 -6.81 15.17
N ARG A 142 -1.58 -7.92 14.93
CA ARG A 142 -1.00 -9.26 15.07
C ARG A 142 0.09 -9.51 14.02
N LEU A 143 -0.13 -9.14 12.75
CA LEU A 143 0.89 -9.25 11.69
C LEU A 143 2.15 -8.43 11.99
N ILE A 144 2.00 -7.23 12.61
CA ILE A 144 3.14 -6.42 13.07
C ILE A 144 3.90 -7.14 14.19
N ARG A 145 3.22 -7.64 15.21
CA ARG A 145 3.86 -8.37 16.33
C ARG A 145 4.59 -9.63 15.87
N GLU A 146 4.09 -10.29 14.83
CA GLU A 146 4.73 -11.45 14.21
C GLU A 146 5.88 -11.09 13.25
N GLY A 147 6.16 -9.79 13.05
CA GLY A 147 7.22 -9.31 12.18
C GLY A 147 6.97 -9.52 10.68
N LYS A 148 5.75 -9.87 10.28
CA LYS A 148 5.38 -10.08 8.88
C LYS A 148 5.21 -8.78 8.11
N ILE A 149 4.79 -7.72 8.81
CA ILE A 149 4.73 -6.36 8.30
C ILE A 149 5.37 -5.40 9.31
N ARG A 150 5.94 -4.29 8.84
CA ARG A 150 6.55 -3.27 9.72
C ARG A 150 5.59 -2.15 10.10
N GLY A 151 4.57 -1.96 9.29
CA GLY A 151 3.50 -1.00 9.50
C GLY A 151 2.30 -1.35 8.62
N TRP A 152 1.17 -0.74 8.92
CA TRP A 152 -0.03 -0.92 8.14
C TRP A 152 -0.70 0.41 7.83
N GLY A 153 -1.59 0.40 6.85
CA GLY A 153 -2.27 1.61 6.42
C GLY A 153 -3.65 1.37 5.84
N LEU A 154 -4.33 2.46 5.59
CA LEU A 154 -5.64 2.51 4.97
C LEU A 154 -5.59 3.32 3.68
N SER A 155 -6.36 2.90 2.68
CA SER A 155 -6.44 3.63 1.42
C SER A 155 -7.88 4.04 1.13
N GLN A 156 -8.05 5.34 0.82
CA GLN A 156 -9.31 5.98 0.46
C GLN A 156 -10.37 5.79 1.57
N VAL A 157 -10.07 6.33 2.74
CA VAL A 157 -10.94 6.33 3.92
C VAL A 157 -11.19 7.75 4.42
N ASP A 158 -12.27 7.93 5.15
CA ASP A 158 -12.56 9.12 5.93
C ASP A 158 -11.97 9.05 7.35
N VAL A 159 -12.08 10.14 8.11
CA VAL A 159 -11.56 10.23 9.47
C VAL A 159 -12.29 9.28 10.42
N SER A 160 -13.58 9.00 10.19
CA SER A 160 -14.34 8.14 11.10
C SER A 160 -13.85 6.68 11.08
N ILE A 161 -13.50 6.16 9.91
CA ILE A 161 -12.90 4.84 9.76
C ILE A 161 -11.45 4.86 10.24
N LEU A 162 -10.70 5.92 9.88
CA LEU A 162 -9.31 6.05 10.28
C LEU A 162 -9.13 6.09 11.80
N SER A 163 -9.96 6.86 12.52
CA SER A 163 -9.88 6.99 13.97
C SER A 163 -10.16 5.67 14.69
N LYS A 164 -11.26 4.99 14.33
CA LYS A 164 -11.59 3.66 14.87
C LYS A 164 -10.47 2.65 14.68
N ALA A 165 -9.88 2.63 13.49
CA ALA A 165 -8.78 1.74 13.16
C ALA A 165 -7.52 2.07 13.99
N HIS A 166 -7.20 3.37 14.10
CA HIS A 166 -6.00 3.86 14.79
C HIS A 166 -6.06 3.62 16.31
N GLU A 167 -7.23 3.73 16.94
CA GLU A 167 -7.44 3.43 18.37
C GLU A 167 -7.13 1.97 18.72
N ILE A 168 -7.37 1.03 17.81
CA ILE A 168 -7.12 -0.40 18.01
C ILE A 168 -5.65 -0.74 17.72
N THR A 169 -5.17 -0.32 16.57
CA THR A 169 -3.77 -0.53 16.17
C THR A 169 -3.26 0.73 15.47
N PRO A 170 -2.22 1.38 15.97
CA PRO A 170 -1.71 2.61 15.37
C PRO A 170 -1.47 2.48 13.87
N VAL A 171 -2.17 3.29 13.08
CA VAL A 171 -2.05 3.34 11.64
C VAL A 171 -0.75 4.07 11.29
N THR A 172 0.07 3.47 10.44
CA THR A 172 1.36 4.03 10.00
C THR A 172 1.18 5.09 8.93
N ALA A 173 0.27 4.84 7.96
CA ALA A 173 0.04 5.75 6.85
C ALA A 173 -1.38 5.65 6.30
N VAL A 174 -1.84 6.76 5.73
CA VAL A 174 -3.06 6.84 4.90
C VAL A 174 -2.66 7.12 3.46
N GLN A 175 -3.29 6.41 2.52
CA GLN A 175 -3.10 6.62 1.09
C GLN A 175 -4.42 7.06 0.47
N ASN A 176 -4.62 8.37 0.29
CA ASN A 176 -5.84 8.97 -0.27
C ASN A 176 -5.54 9.76 -1.54
N LEU A 177 -6.57 9.97 -2.36
CA LEU A 177 -6.49 10.84 -3.53
C LEU A 177 -6.18 12.26 -3.09
N TYR A 178 -5.09 12.83 -3.62
CA TYR A 178 -4.73 14.21 -3.37
C TYR A 178 -3.86 14.76 -4.50
N SER A 179 -4.22 15.93 -5.00
CA SER A 179 -3.50 16.65 -6.05
C SER A 179 -3.78 18.15 -5.93
N MET A 180 -3.25 18.94 -6.85
CA MET A 180 -3.57 20.39 -6.93
C MET A 180 -5.04 20.65 -7.22
N VAL A 181 -5.76 19.73 -7.85
CA VAL A 181 -7.18 19.86 -8.24
C VAL A 181 -8.12 19.04 -7.36
N GLU A 182 -7.60 18.18 -6.48
CA GLU A 182 -8.36 17.37 -5.51
C GLU A 182 -7.78 17.57 -4.12
N ARG A 183 -8.47 18.34 -3.27
CA ARG A 183 -7.93 18.83 -2.00
C ARG A 183 -8.81 18.53 -0.79
N ASP A 184 -9.80 17.66 -0.92
CA ASP A 184 -10.73 17.37 0.18
C ASP A 184 -10.04 16.81 1.43
N CYS A 185 -8.90 16.10 1.27
CA CYS A 185 -8.11 15.61 2.40
C CYS A 185 -7.62 16.71 3.35
N GLU A 186 -7.52 17.96 2.90
CA GLU A 186 -7.06 19.08 3.74
C GLU A 186 -8.05 19.44 4.84
N LYS A 187 -9.33 19.11 4.68
CA LYS A 187 -10.39 19.48 5.60
C LYS A 187 -10.34 18.68 6.91
N GLU A 188 -10.13 17.38 6.82
CA GLU A 188 -10.23 16.48 7.97
C GLU A 188 -9.07 15.49 8.07
N ILE A 189 -8.72 14.82 6.96
CA ILE A 189 -7.69 13.77 6.95
C ILE A 189 -6.32 14.32 7.36
N PHE A 190 -5.88 15.44 6.76
CA PHE A 190 -4.56 16.00 7.09
C PHE A 190 -4.48 16.50 8.52
N PRO A 191 -5.45 17.28 9.05
CA PRO A 191 -5.44 17.65 10.45
C PRO A 191 -5.33 16.46 11.38
N TYR A 192 -6.16 15.42 11.18
CA TYR A 192 -6.11 14.20 11.97
C TYR A 192 -4.76 13.47 11.87
N CYS A 193 -4.22 13.32 10.66
CA CYS A 193 -2.94 12.67 10.45
C CYS A 193 -1.77 13.43 11.10
N ILE A 194 -1.80 14.76 11.09
CA ILE A 194 -0.78 15.60 11.74
C ILE A 194 -0.83 15.40 13.26
N GLU A 195 -2.02 15.47 13.85
CA GLU A 195 -2.24 15.31 15.30
C GLU A 195 -1.76 13.93 15.80
N HIS A 196 -2.04 12.88 15.03
CA HIS A 196 -1.75 11.50 15.40
C HIS A 196 -0.43 10.95 14.80
N HIS A 197 0.38 11.78 14.16
CA HIS A 197 1.67 11.41 13.53
C HIS A 197 1.55 10.29 12.48
N ILE A 198 0.41 10.22 11.77
CA ILE A 198 0.16 9.28 10.68
C ILE A 198 0.75 9.85 9.38
N GLY A 199 1.49 9.03 8.63
CA GLY A 199 2.03 9.42 7.34
C GLY A 199 0.92 9.59 6.29
N VAL A 200 1.08 10.58 5.40
CA VAL A 200 0.19 10.76 4.25
C VAL A 200 0.93 10.43 2.96
N VAL A 201 0.36 9.54 2.18
CA VAL A 201 0.89 9.10 0.89
C VAL A 201 -0.15 9.41 -0.20
N PRO A 202 -0.03 10.54 -0.91
CA PRO A 202 -0.96 10.87 -1.99
C PRO A 202 -0.86 9.88 -3.15
N PHE A 203 -2.01 9.43 -3.69
CA PHE A 203 -2.03 8.80 -5.00
C PHE A 203 -2.62 9.75 -6.04
N SER A 204 -2.31 9.52 -7.31
CA SER A 204 -2.69 10.37 -8.47
C SER A 204 -2.32 11.86 -8.30
N PRO A 205 -1.10 12.20 -7.83
CA PRO A 205 -0.73 13.59 -7.58
C PRO A 205 -0.69 14.46 -8.84
N LEU A 206 -0.61 13.84 -10.03
CA LEU A 206 -0.67 14.50 -11.33
C LEU A 206 -2.06 14.46 -11.99
N ALA A 207 -3.11 14.11 -11.22
CA ALA A 207 -4.50 14.04 -11.69
C ALA A 207 -4.65 13.27 -13.02
N SER A 208 -4.01 12.10 -13.13
CA SER A 208 -4.00 11.25 -14.34
C SER A 208 -3.41 11.93 -15.59
N GLY A 209 -2.53 12.91 -15.40
CA GLY A 209 -1.87 13.63 -16.48
C GLY A 209 -2.58 14.93 -16.88
N LEU A 210 -3.50 15.42 -16.06
CA LEU A 210 -4.12 16.73 -16.24
C LEU A 210 -3.18 17.88 -15.84
N LEU A 211 -2.25 17.63 -14.94
CA LEU A 211 -1.27 18.58 -14.38
C LEU A 211 0.10 18.40 -15.00
#